data_09086294c4e4508616863d3e8b1e0962
#
_entry.id   09086294c4e4508616863d3e8b1e0962
#
_cell.length_a   1.000
_cell.length_b   1.000
_cell.length_c   1.000
_cell.angle_alpha   90.00
_cell.angle_beta   90.00
_cell.angle_gamma   90.00
#
_symmetry.space_group_name_H-M   'P 1'
#
loop_
_entity.id
_entity.type
_entity.pdbx_description
1 polymer ?
#
loop_
_entity_poly.entity_id
_entity_poly.type
_entity_poly.pdbx_seq_one_letter_code
_entity_poly.pdbx_strand_id
1 'polypeptide(L)'
;RKIFITSTPTLKSGHIWQAMEQADIVKHFFVPCPHCGKYIELKWAQITFPNEPGMSYADRAEFANYVCQECGCIITDRDKPQMLRFGEWRTVQERTKYARKVAFWINTLYSPFTRFSEIVKEFLNSKDDPEAFQNFTNSWLAEPWEDTKLKTNADLVLERQTELPEFTVPSWAKM
;
A
#
# COMPACT_ATOMS: atom_id res chain seq x y z
N ARG A 1 15.43 -21.68 -18.06
CA ARG A 1 14.89 -20.39 -18.49
C ARG A 1 14.52 -19.57 -17.25
N LYS A 2 14.97 -18.32 -17.16
CA LYS A 2 14.57 -17.36 -16.12
C LYS A 2 13.44 -16.48 -16.68
N ILE A 3 12.41 -16.22 -15.88
CA ILE A 3 11.28 -15.37 -16.24
C ILE A 3 11.20 -14.27 -15.18
N PHE A 4 11.14 -13.00 -15.62
CA PHE A 4 10.90 -11.84 -14.79
C PHE A 4 9.54 -11.26 -15.15
N ILE A 5 8.76 -10.96 -14.12
CA ILE A 5 7.46 -10.30 -14.24
C ILE A 5 7.53 -9.07 -13.34
N THR A 6 7.30 -7.89 -13.90
CA THR A 6 7.25 -6.63 -13.16
C THR A 6 5.96 -5.89 -13.49
N SER A 7 5.27 -5.42 -12.49
CA SER A 7 4.06 -4.61 -12.65
C SER A 7 3.72 -3.93 -11.33
N THR A 8 2.95 -2.87 -11.41
CA THR A 8 2.25 -2.27 -10.28
C THR A 8 1.00 -3.10 -9.98
N PRO A 9 0.71 -3.42 -8.72
CA PRO A 9 -0.53 -4.12 -8.36
C PRO A 9 -1.74 -3.20 -8.62
N THR A 10 -2.86 -3.77 -9.04
CA THR A 10 -4.13 -3.05 -9.16
C THR A 10 -5.13 -3.53 -8.10
N LEU A 11 -5.60 -4.73 -8.22
CA LEU A 11 -6.50 -5.40 -7.28
C LEU A 11 -5.82 -6.64 -6.69
N LYS A 12 -6.30 -7.14 -5.56
CA LYS A 12 -5.83 -8.42 -5.01
C LYS A 12 -6.07 -9.60 -5.95
N SER A 13 -7.10 -9.54 -6.78
CA SER A 13 -7.35 -10.51 -7.86
C SER A 13 -6.43 -10.34 -9.06
N GLY A 14 -5.64 -9.26 -9.13
CA GLY A 14 -4.73 -8.98 -10.25
C GLY A 14 -3.57 -9.96 -10.35
N HIS A 15 -3.13 -10.24 -11.58
CA HIS A 15 -2.13 -11.28 -11.85
C HIS A 15 -0.81 -11.11 -11.10
N ILE A 16 -0.30 -9.86 -10.98
CA ILE A 16 0.97 -9.62 -10.29
C ILE A 16 0.86 -9.88 -8.80
N TRP A 17 -0.27 -9.48 -8.17
CA TRP A 17 -0.48 -9.72 -6.75
C TRP A 17 -0.66 -11.21 -6.46
N GLN A 18 -1.46 -11.91 -7.27
CA GLN A 18 -1.61 -13.36 -7.17
C GLN A 18 -0.28 -14.11 -7.38
N ALA A 19 0.55 -13.65 -8.33
CA ALA A 19 1.88 -14.23 -8.55
C ALA A 19 2.79 -14.04 -7.31
N MET A 20 2.69 -12.89 -6.62
CA MET A 20 3.40 -12.64 -5.37
C MET A 20 2.85 -13.52 -4.23
N GLU A 21 1.53 -13.61 -4.08
CA GLU A 21 0.90 -14.47 -3.07
C GLU A 21 1.22 -15.96 -3.26
N GLN A 22 1.46 -16.39 -4.50
CA GLN A 22 1.85 -17.77 -4.84
C GLN A 22 3.36 -17.97 -4.87
N ALA A 23 4.17 -16.96 -4.55
CA ALA A 23 5.61 -17.11 -4.52
C ALA A 23 6.07 -18.00 -3.37
N ASP A 24 7.13 -18.77 -3.60
CA ASP A 24 7.74 -19.62 -2.58
C ASP A 24 8.44 -18.80 -1.50
N ILE A 25 9.06 -17.70 -1.92
CA ILE A 25 9.71 -16.72 -1.06
C ILE A 25 9.23 -15.32 -1.44
N VAL A 26 8.86 -14.52 -0.43
CA VAL A 26 8.58 -13.09 -0.58
C VAL A 26 9.65 -12.30 0.17
N LYS A 27 10.23 -11.32 -0.49
CA LYS A 27 11.24 -10.44 0.07
C LYS A 27 10.80 -8.98 0.01
N HIS A 28 10.99 -8.28 1.13
CA HIS A 28 10.86 -6.85 1.21
C HIS A 28 12.23 -6.20 1.39
N PHE A 29 12.33 -4.92 1.01
CA PHE A 29 13.57 -4.18 1.14
C PHE A 29 13.62 -3.47 2.47
N PHE A 30 14.68 -3.71 3.25
CA PHE A 30 14.92 -3.10 4.55
C PHE A 30 16.13 -2.20 4.48
N VAL A 31 16.07 -1.07 5.16
CA VAL A 31 17.13 -0.06 5.20
C VAL A 31 17.50 0.25 6.65
N PRO A 32 18.78 0.50 6.96
CA PRO A 32 19.18 0.86 8.31
C PRO A 32 18.71 2.28 8.65
N CYS A 33 18.12 2.46 9.83
CA CYS A 33 17.83 3.79 10.35
C CYS A 33 19.14 4.55 10.63
N PRO A 34 19.29 5.81 10.19
CA PRO A 34 20.52 6.58 10.37
C PRO A 34 20.83 6.91 11.83
N HIS A 35 19.83 6.83 12.72
CA HIS A 35 19.96 7.18 14.13
C HIS A 35 20.23 5.96 15.03
N CYS A 36 19.45 4.89 14.88
CA CYS A 36 19.56 3.72 15.76
C CYS A 36 20.21 2.50 15.08
N GLY A 37 20.49 2.54 13.79
CA GLY A 37 21.10 1.45 13.03
C GLY A 37 20.20 0.23 12.79
N LYS A 38 19.02 0.16 13.39
CA LYS A 38 18.09 -0.95 13.17
C LYS A 38 17.56 -0.93 11.75
N TYR A 39 17.43 -2.10 11.16
CA TYR A 39 16.85 -2.25 9.83
C TYR A 39 15.32 -2.14 9.88
N ILE A 40 14.78 -1.23 9.13
CA ILE A 40 13.36 -0.90 9.05
C ILE A 40 12.84 -1.05 7.63
N GLU A 41 11.58 -1.45 7.50
CA GLU A 41 10.82 -1.39 6.27
C GLU A 41 10.13 -0.04 6.19
N LEU A 42 10.26 0.68 5.07
CA LEU A 42 9.61 1.98 4.90
C LEU A 42 8.12 1.79 4.60
N LYS A 43 7.28 2.28 5.52
CA LYS A 43 5.82 2.18 5.48
C LYS A 43 5.17 3.55 5.43
N TRP A 44 4.10 3.69 4.65
CA TRP A 44 3.33 4.94 4.57
C TRP A 44 2.85 5.44 5.94
N ALA A 45 2.43 4.54 6.81
CA ALA A 45 1.95 4.87 8.16
C ALA A 45 2.98 5.60 9.05
N GLN A 46 4.25 5.61 8.67
CA GLN A 46 5.34 6.29 9.38
C GLN A 46 5.64 7.68 8.82
N ILE A 47 4.98 8.10 7.75
CA ILE A 47 5.06 9.47 7.23
C ILE A 47 4.22 10.38 8.12
N THR A 48 4.83 11.48 8.54
CA THR A 48 4.17 12.53 9.34
C THR A 48 4.21 13.85 8.60
N PHE A 49 3.12 14.60 8.69
CA PHE A 49 2.99 15.96 8.15
C PHE A 49 1.93 16.72 8.97
N PRO A 50 1.98 18.06 9.01
CA PRO A 50 1.01 18.87 9.76
C PRO A 50 -0.42 18.68 9.22
N ASN A 51 -1.39 18.70 10.12
CA ASN A 51 -2.81 18.71 9.77
C ASN A 51 -3.53 19.92 10.39
N GLU A 52 -2.96 21.10 10.21
CA GLU A 52 -3.49 22.34 10.77
C GLU A 52 -4.58 22.92 9.87
N PRO A 53 -5.71 23.40 10.45
CA PRO A 53 -6.74 24.11 9.71
C PRO A 53 -6.19 25.37 9.04
N GLY A 54 -6.48 25.56 7.75
CA GLY A 54 -6.05 26.73 6.98
C GLY A 54 -4.70 26.57 6.28
N MET A 55 -3.92 25.54 6.57
CA MET A 55 -2.69 25.24 5.84
C MET A 55 -3.01 24.58 4.50
N SER A 56 -2.41 25.07 3.41
CA SER A 56 -2.58 24.46 2.09
C SER A 56 -1.97 23.06 2.01
N TYR A 57 -2.42 22.23 1.06
CA TYR A 57 -1.85 20.90 0.85
C TYR A 57 -0.35 20.94 0.50
N ALA A 58 0.06 21.97 -0.25
CA ALA A 58 1.46 22.19 -0.60
C ALA A 58 2.30 22.48 0.66
N ASP A 59 1.82 23.39 1.51
CA ASP A 59 2.54 23.75 2.75
C ASP A 59 2.62 22.55 3.71
N ARG A 60 1.54 21.78 3.85
CA ARG A 60 1.55 20.54 4.66
C ARG A 60 2.59 19.54 4.17
N ALA A 61 2.68 19.38 2.84
CA ALA A 61 3.59 18.43 2.22
C ALA A 61 5.07 18.81 2.44
N GLU A 62 5.41 20.11 2.43
CA GLU A 62 6.80 20.55 2.65
C GLU A 62 7.36 20.17 4.02
N PHE A 63 6.50 19.95 5.02
CA PHE A 63 6.91 19.48 6.34
C PHE A 63 6.85 17.96 6.50
N ALA A 64 6.71 17.22 5.40
CA ALA A 64 6.67 15.78 5.43
C ALA A 64 8.00 15.16 5.87
N ASN A 65 7.95 14.27 6.84
CA ASN A 65 9.09 13.53 7.33
C ASN A 65 8.71 12.07 7.60
N TYR A 66 9.69 11.21 7.64
CA TYR A 66 9.51 9.82 8.06
C TYR A 66 9.91 9.66 9.52
N VAL A 67 9.11 8.97 10.32
CA VAL A 67 9.41 8.67 11.73
C VAL A 67 9.83 7.21 11.84
N CYS A 68 11.02 6.97 12.39
CA CYS A 68 11.50 5.60 12.60
C CYS A 68 10.60 4.85 13.58
N GLN A 69 10.08 3.70 13.20
CA GLN A 69 9.21 2.87 14.03
C GLN A 69 9.93 2.25 15.25
N GLU A 70 11.27 2.25 15.25
CA GLU A 70 12.09 1.65 16.30
C GLU A 70 12.57 2.64 17.37
N CYS A 71 12.92 3.85 16.97
CA CYS A 71 13.49 4.85 17.88
C CYS A 71 12.71 6.18 17.93
N GLY A 72 11.71 6.38 17.05
CA GLY A 72 10.93 7.61 16.99
C GLY A 72 11.66 8.82 16.40
N CYS A 73 12.93 8.67 15.97
CA CYS A 73 13.65 9.77 15.36
C CYS A 73 13.15 10.11 13.96
N ILE A 74 13.25 11.39 13.61
CA ILE A 74 12.89 11.89 12.28
C ILE A 74 13.98 11.52 11.28
N ILE A 75 13.56 10.98 10.15
CA ILE A 75 14.38 10.66 8.98
C ILE A 75 13.93 11.59 7.85
N THR A 76 14.89 12.22 7.19
CA THR A 76 14.66 13.17 6.10
C THR A 76 15.04 12.57 4.74
N ASP A 77 14.66 13.25 3.65
CA ASP A 77 15.09 12.85 2.30
C ASP A 77 16.60 12.81 2.11
N ARG A 78 17.36 13.60 2.90
CA ARG A 78 18.83 13.61 2.85
C ARG A 78 19.45 12.30 3.34
N ASP A 79 18.74 11.58 4.18
CA ASP A 79 19.21 10.31 4.75
C ASP A 79 18.99 9.13 3.79
N LYS A 80 18.01 9.26 2.87
CA LYS A 80 17.65 8.20 1.92
C LYS A 80 18.81 7.59 1.15
N PRO A 81 19.70 8.37 0.50
CA PRO A 81 20.77 7.79 -0.30
C PRO A 81 21.68 6.87 0.50
N GLN A 82 22.01 7.27 1.75
CA GLN A 82 22.84 6.45 2.62
C GLN A 82 22.10 5.20 3.10
N MET A 83 20.84 5.34 3.50
CA MET A 83 19.99 4.22 3.91
C MET A 83 19.86 3.20 2.78
N LEU A 84 19.58 3.64 1.56
CA LEU A 84 19.41 2.77 0.39
C LEU A 84 20.70 2.03 0.02
N ARG A 85 21.86 2.71 0.14
CA ARG A 85 23.16 2.11 -0.13
C ARG A 85 23.44 0.89 0.75
N PHE A 86 22.98 0.91 1.99
CA PHE A 86 23.17 -0.17 2.96
C PHE A 86 21.88 -1.02 3.15
N GLY A 87 20.89 -0.83 2.28
CA GLY A 87 19.67 -1.62 2.32
C GLY A 87 19.88 -3.05 1.85
N GLU A 88 19.02 -3.93 2.30
CA GLU A 88 19.06 -5.36 1.95
C GLU A 88 17.67 -5.96 1.78
N TRP A 89 17.58 -6.96 0.90
CA TRP A 89 16.38 -7.75 0.73
C TRP A 89 16.27 -8.83 1.80
N ARG A 90 15.26 -8.73 2.67
CA ARG A 90 14.99 -9.72 3.70
C ARG A 90 13.76 -10.55 3.35
N THR A 91 13.82 -11.83 3.66
CA THR A 91 12.68 -12.73 3.52
C THR A 91 11.65 -12.41 4.60
N VAL A 92 10.44 -12.06 4.17
CA VAL A 92 9.28 -11.83 5.06
C VAL A 92 8.33 -13.02 5.06
N GLN A 93 8.38 -13.84 4.00
CA GLN A 93 7.62 -15.07 3.90
C GLN A 93 8.44 -16.14 3.17
N GLU A 94 8.48 -17.34 3.74
CA GLU A 94 9.08 -18.53 3.15
C GLU A 94 8.11 -19.70 3.30
N ARG A 95 7.73 -20.32 2.16
CA ARG A 95 6.80 -21.44 2.12
C ARG A 95 7.51 -22.76 1.89
N THR A 96 8.69 -22.73 1.27
CA THR A 96 9.50 -23.93 0.98
C THR A 96 10.98 -23.60 0.93
N LYS A 97 11.79 -24.57 1.35
CA LYS A 97 13.26 -24.49 1.25
C LYS A 97 13.77 -24.63 -0.20
N TYR A 98 12.95 -25.16 -1.11
CA TYR A 98 13.29 -25.38 -2.51
C TYR A 98 12.60 -24.37 -3.43
N ALA A 99 12.80 -23.09 -3.13
CA ALA A 99 12.16 -22.00 -3.83
C ALA A 99 12.50 -21.97 -5.33
N ARG A 100 11.48 -21.87 -6.16
CA ARG A 100 11.56 -21.67 -7.62
C ARG A 100 11.00 -20.30 -8.02
N LYS A 101 10.09 -19.75 -7.22
CA LYS A 101 9.45 -18.45 -7.44
C LYS A 101 9.81 -17.53 -6.28
N VAL A 102 10.47 -16.43 -6.59
CA VAL A 102 10.81 -15.39 -5.60
C VAL A 102 10.15 -14.09 -6.00
N ALA A 103 9.39 -13.52 -5.10
CA ALA A 103 8.78 -12.19 -5.27
C ALA A 103 9.57 -11.16 -4.47
N PHE A 104 9.65 -9.95 -5.03
CA PHE A 104 10.24 -8.78 -4.40
C PHE A 104 9.20 -7.67 -4.39
N TRP A 105 9.02 -7.02 -3.23
CA TRP A 105 8.12 -5.89 -3.11
C TRP A 105 8.86 -4.64 -2.65
N ILE A 106 8.54 -3.52 -3.26
CA ILE A 106 9.10 -2.20 -2.95
C ILE A 106 8.10 -1.11 -3.33
N ASN A 107 8.06 -0.02 -2.57
CA ASN A 107 7.20 1.14 -2.81
C ASN A 107 7.99 2.41 -3.12
N THR A 108 7.30 3.52 -3.43
CA THR A 108 7.94 4.79 -3.81
C THR A 108 8.72 5.47 -2.67
N LEU A 109 8.47 5.10 -1.40
CA LEU A 109 9.24 5.65 -0.27
C LEU A 109 10.74 5.38 -0.39
N TYR A 110 11.12 4.32 -1.09
CA TYR A 110 12.51 3.96 -1.37
C TYR A 110 13.11 4.69 -2.58
N SER A 111 12.34 5.49 -3.32
CA SER A 111 12.85 6.22 -4.48
C SER A 111 13.84 7.33 -4.04
N PRO A 112 15.08 7.35 -4.53
CA PRO A 112 15.99 8.45 -4.28
C PRO A 112 15.64 9.71 -5.08
N PHE A 113 14.76 9.59 -6.08
CA PHE A 113 14.34 10.67 -6.97
C PHE A 113 13.07 11.37 -6.52
N THR A 114 12.34 10.77 -5.58
CA THR A 114 11.05 11.26 -5.10
C THR A 114 11.16 11.64 -3.62
N ARG A 115 10.79 12.87 -3.28
CA ARG A 115 10.81 13.36 -1.90
C ARG A 115 9.58 12.88 -1.12
N PHE A 116 9.70 12.83 0.19
CA PHE A 116 8.53 12.56 1.07
C PHE A 116 7.44 13.61 0.87
N SER A 117 7.81 14.87 0.64
CA SER A 117 6.87 15.96 0.34
C SER A 117 6.06 15.71 -0.94
N GLU A 118 6.66 15.16 -1.98
CA GLU A 118 5.96 14.84 -3.24
C GLU A 118 4.94 13.71 -3.03
N ILE A 119 5.30 12.68 -2.26
CA ILE A 119 4.40 11.57 -1.93
C ILE A 119 3.22 12.06 -1.10
N VAL A 120 3.46 12.91 -0.10
CA VAL A 120 2.40 13.51 0.73
C VAL A 120 1.50 14.43 -0.09
N LYS A 121 2.07 15.23 -1.00
CA LYS A 121 1.30 16.09 -1.89
C LYS A 121 0.34 15.28 -2.76
N GLU A 122 0.82 14.18 -3.33
CA GLU A 122 -0.01 13.28 -4.13
C GLU A 122 -1.13 12.63 -3.31
N PHE A 123 -0.80 12.17 -2.10
CA PHE A 123 -1.81 11.67 -1.16
C PHE A 123 -2.89 12.70 -0.86
N LEU A 124 -2.51 13.94 -0.51
CA LEU A 124 -3.44 15.00 -0.17
C LEU A 124 -4.35 15.38 -1.34
N ASN A 125 -3.83 15.34 -2.57
CA ASN A 125 -4.59 15.62 -3.77
C ASN A 125 -5.55 14.46 -4.15
N SER A 126 -5.22 13.24 -3.78
CA SER A 126 -5.97 12.04 -4.18
C SER A 126 -6.98 11.56 -3.14
N LYS A 127 -6.80 11.87 -1.85
CA LYS A 127 -7.53 11.27 -0.73
C LYS A 127 -9.06 11.43 -0.77
N ASP A 128 -9.55 12.49 -1.42
CA ASP A 128 -10.98 12.83 -1.48
C ASP A 128 -11.66 12.28 -2.75
N ASP A 129 -10.89 11.77 -3.72
CA ASP A 129 -11.36 11.12 -4.93
C ASP A 129 -11.00 9.62 -4.91
N PRO A 130 -11.99 8.71 -4.91
CA PRO A 130 -11.74 7.27 -4.83
C PRO A 130 -10.87 6.71 -5.96
N GLU A 131 -10.99 7.21 -7.19
CA GLU A 131 -10.20 6.75 -8.33
C GLU A 131 -8.75 7.24 -8.22
N ALA A 132 -8.55 8.51 -7.90
CA ALA A 132 -7.23 9.08 -7.65
C ALA A 132 -6.55 8.40 -6.46
N PHE A 133 -7.30 8.11 -5.38
CA PHE A 133 -6.77 7.44 -4.21
C PHE A 133 -6.42 5.96 -4.47
N GLN A 134 -7.20 5.27 -5.31
CA GLN A 134 -6.83 3.94 -5.80
C GLN A 134 -5.51 3.99 -6.57
N ASN A 135 -5.35 4.98 -7.47
CA ASN A 135 -4.10 5.16 -8.20
C ASN A 135 -2.91 5.44 -7.27
N PHE A 136 -3.09 6.30 -6.26
CA PHE A 136 -2.07 6.53 -5.24
C PHE A 136 -1.67 5.23 -4.52
N THR A 137 -2.63 4.46 -4.04
CA THR A 137 -2.39 3.19 -3.36
C THR A 137 -1.63 2.21 -4.24
N ASN A 138 -2.07 2.06 -5.49
CA ASN A 138 -1.47 1.11 -6.41
C ASN A 138 -0.08 1.55 -6.88
N SER A 139 0.05 2.80 -7.35
CA SER A 139 1.25 3.27 -8.06
C SER A 139 2.33 3.81 -7.12
N TRP A 140 1.95 4.43 -6.00
CA TRP A 140 2.92 5.02 -5.07
C TRP A 140 3.25 4.10 -3.91
N LEU A 141 2.25 3.40 -3.36
CA LEU A 141 2.46 2.48 -2.24
C LEU A 141 2.76 1.04 -2.71
N ALA A 142 2.55 0.73 -3.99
CA ALA A 142 2.66 -0.62 -4.54
C ALA A 142 1.78 -1.64 -3.81
N GLU A 143 0.62 -1.19 -3.34
CA GLU A 143 -0.36 -1.99 -2.62
C GLU A 143 -1.60 -2.26 -3.50
N PRO A 144 -2.22 -3.42 -3.41
CA PRO A 144 -3.44 -3.72 -4.16
C PRO A 144 -4.61 -2.96 -3.55
N TRP A 145 -5.45 -2.39 -4.42
CA TRP A 145 -6.69 -1.76 -3.98
C TRP A 145 -7.72 -2.80 -3.52
N GLU A 146 -8.35 -2.54 -2.38
CA GLU A 146 -9.55 -3.24 -1.95
C GLU A 146 -10.72 -2.27 -1.91
N ASP A 147 -11.70 -2.47 -2.76
CA ASP A 147 -12.94 -1.71 -2.67
C ASP A 147 -13.81 -2.29 -1.55
N THR A 148 -13.67 -1.70 -0.37
CA THR A 148 -14.45 -2.08 0.81
C THR A 148 -15.93 -1.71 0.69
N LYS A 149 -16.29 -0.78 -0.22
CA LYS A 149 -17.68 -0.36 -0.43
C LYS A 149 -18.48 -1.41 -1.22
N LEU A 150 -17.80 -2.27 -1.99
CA LEU A 150 -18.44 -3.36 -2.75
C LEU A 150 -18.50 -4.69 -1.99
N LYS A 151 -17.95 -4.77 -0.79
CA LYS A 151 -18.17 -5.94 0.08
C LYS A 151 -19.60 -5.90 0.60
N THR A 152 -20.51 -6.47 -0.16
CA THR A 152 -21.86 -6.77 0.32
C THR A 152 -21.67 -7.73 1.50
N ASN A 153 -22.02 -7.28 2.70
CA ASN A 153 -22.03 -8.15 3.86
C ASN A 153 -23.10 -9.23 3.62
N ALA A 154 -22.69 -10.48 3.51
CA ALA A 154 -23.60 -11.60 3.27
C ALA A 154 -24.72 -11.63 4.33
N ASP A 155 -24.41 -11.24 5.56
CA ASP A 155 -25.38 -11.16 6.66
C ASP A 155 -26.46 -10.10 6.36
N LEU A 156 -26.12 -8.94 5.81
CA LEU A 156 -27.08 -7.91 5.41
C LEU A 156 -27.98 -8.37 4.25
N VAL A 157 -27.47 -9.23 3.37
CA VAL A 157 -28.30 -9.82 2.30
C VAL A 157 -29.25 -10.85 2.88
N LEU A 158 -28.77 -11.67 3.80
CA LEU A 158 -29.59 -12.68 4.49
C LEU A 158 -30.69 -12.04 5.37
N GLU A 159 -30.37 -10.97 6.10
CA GLU A 159 -31.34 -10.20 6.88
C GLU A 159 -32.45 -9.57 6.03
N ARG A 160 -32.19 -9.29 4.75
CA ARG A 160 -33.17 -8.76 3.81
C ARG A 160 -33.87 -9.84 2.99
N GLN A 161 -33.55 -11.09 3.25
CA GLN A 161 -34.23 -12.20 2.62
C GLN A 161 -35.70 -12.24 3.09
N THR A 162 -36.64 -12.06 2.18
CA THR A 162 -38.07 -12.20 2.43
C THR A 162 -38.54 -13.54 1.91
N GLU A 163 -39.35 -14.24 2.69
CA GLU A 163 -40.01 -15.45 2.23
C GLU A 163 -41.15 -15.07 1.24
N LEU A 164 -40.76 -14.90 -0.01
CA LEU A 164 -41.76 -14.71 -1.09
C LEU A 164 -42.11 -16.08 -1.69
N PRO A 165 -43.40 -16.35 -1.95
CA PRO A 165 -43.79 -17.56 -2.67
C PRO A 165 -43.13 -17.63 -4.03
N GLU A 166 -42.66 -18.81 -4.44
CA GLU A 166 -42.06 -19.00 -5.74
C GLU A 166 -43.02 -18.51 -6.86
N PHE A 167 -42.44 -17.82 -7.85
CA PHE A 167 -43.15 -17.26 -9.02
C PHE A 167 -44.21 -16.19 -8.72
N THR A 168 -44.20 -15.60 -7.53
CA THR A 168 -45.16 -14.54 -7.17
C THR A 168 -44.46 -13.19 -7.17
N VAL A 169 -44.89 -12.26 -8.03
CA VAL A 169 -44.37 -10.86 -8.02
C VAL A 169 -45.18 -10.10 -6.96
N PRO A 170 -44.49 -9.51 -5.95
CA PRO A 170 -45.20 -8.74 -4.93
C PRO A 170 -45.88 -7.50 -5.53
N SER A 171 -47.01 -7.10 -5.00
CA SER A 171 -47.83 -5.99 -5.47
C SER A 171 -47.12 -4.62 -5.40
N TRP A 172 -46.07 -4.52 -4.59
CA TRP A 172 -45.25 -3.31 -4.48
C TRP A 172 -44.08 -3.23 -5.51
N ALA A 173 -43.78 -4.32 -6.20
CA ALA A 173 -42.74 -4.33 -7.24
C ALA A 173 -43.30 -3.62 -8.47
N LYS A 174 -42.72 -2.49 -8.82
CA LYS A 174 -42.98 -1.78 -10.08
C LYS A 174 -42.04 -2.32 -11.16
N MET A 175 -42.65 -2.75 -12.26
CA MET A 175 -41.88 -3.00 -13.49
C MET A 175 -41.56 -1.67 -14.19
#